data_47deab637b26063541fb7a312c66d314
#
_entry.id   47deab637b26063541fb7a312c66d314
#
_cell.length_a   1.000
_cell.length_b   1.000
_cell.length_c   1.000
_cell.angle_alpha   90.00
_cell.angle_beta   90.00
_cell.angle_gamma   90.00
#
_symmetry.space_group_name_H-M   'P 1'
#
loop_
_entity.id
_entity.type
_entity.pdbx_description
1 polymer ?
#
loop_
_entity_poly.entity_id
_entity_poly.type
_entity_poly.pdbx_seq_one_letter_code
_entity_poly.pdbx_strand_id
1 'polypeptide(L)'
;MKNTIFYIFISAGLLLGCKEKLETTSELNKKSTYFDYSNSDDQFTGGIKMIPINTPKGTFNVWTKRVGNNPKMKVLLLHGGPGGTHEFFECFDGYFPNEEIEYIYYDQLDSYYSDKPNDSTLWTTEHFVEEVEQVRKALNLNKDNFYLLGQSWGGILAMEYALKYQDNLKGLIISNMMASIPEYEKYAAEVLGPQLPPDVYKEIKEMEANNDFGNPKYTELVMQHYYTKHILRMPLNEWPESINRAFKHLNPNIYIYMQGYSEFGVTGNATLKGWDVSEKLKTLKVPTLMIGAKYDTMDPTYMEWMSIEVQNGQFLLTNG
;
A
#
# COMPACT_ATOMS: atom_id res chain seq x y z
N MET A 1 89.31 16.37 15.20
CA MET A 1 88.70 17.61 15.55
C MET A 1 87.86 18.08 14.37
N LYS A 2 86.57 17.68 14.36
CA LYS A 2 85.61 18.00 13.30
C LYS A 2 84.37 18.56 13.97
N ASN A 3 84.12 19.87 13.71
CA ASN A 3 82.92 20.55 14.16
C ASN A 3 81.71 20.04 13.29
N THR A 4 80.67 19.54 13.85
CA THR A 4 79.43 19.22 13.17
C THR A 4 78.43 20.31 13.62
N ILE A 5 77.99 21.10 12.67
CA ILE A 5 76.95 22.11 12.83
C ILE A 5 75.61 21.43 12.62
N PHE A 6 74.73 21.55 13.62
CA PHE A 6 73.33 21.07 13.54
C PHE A 6 72.44 22.16 12.96
N TYR A 7 71.85 21.90 11.79
CA TYR A 7 70.81 22.76 11.23
C TYR A 7 69.45 22.32 11.83
N ILE A 8 68.78 23.26 12.50
CA ILE A 8 67.41 23.11 12.96
C ILE A 8 66.53 23.62 11.83
N PHE A 9 65.79 22.68 11.19
CA PHE A 9 64.69 23.02 10.28
C PHE A 9 63.44 23.31 11.10
N ILE A 10 62.98 24.57 11.11
CA ILE A 10 61.68 24.97 11.60
C ILE A 10 60.68 24.71 10.44
N SER A 11 59.91 23.64 10.49
CA SER A 11 58.78 23.43 9.60
C SER A 11 57.56 24.17 10.14
N ALA A 12 57.21 25.27 9.48
CA ALA A 12 55.91 25.93 9.73
C ALA A 12 54.80 25.08 9.18
N GLY A 13 54.11 24.35 10.08
CA GLY A 13 52.90 23.63 9.77
C GLY A 13 51.74 24.60 9.51
N LEU A 14 51.28 24.66 8.26
CA LEU A 14 50.02 25.27 7.87
C LEU A 14 48.86 24.47 8.47
N LEU A 15 48.27 24.96 9.56
CA LEU A 15 47.00 24.53 10.07
C LEU A 15 45.90 25.01 9.12
N LEU A 16 45.56 24.19 8.14
CA LEU A 16 44.30 24.29 7.43
C LEU A 16 43.18 23.88 8.41
N GLY A 17 42.62 24.86 9.08
CA GLY A 17 41.41 24.67 9.89
C GLY A 17 40.27 24.31 8.98
N CYS A 18 39.79 23.05 9.03
CA CYS A 18 38.45 22.71 8.64
C CYS A 18 37.49 23.61 9.42
N LYS A 19 36.87 24.56 8.76
CA LYS A 19 35.65 25.18 9.26
C LYS A 19 34.55 24.13 9.16
N GLU A 20 34.40 23.33 10.20
CA GLU A 20 33.09 22.73 10.48
C GLU A 20 32.11 23.89 10.60
N LYS A 21 31.13 23.88 9.71
CA LYS A 21 29.99 24.77 9.81
C LYS A 21 29.28 24.36 11.11
N LEU A 22 29.50 25.12 12.17
CA LEU A 22 28.64 25.06 13.36
C LEU A 22 27.24 25.42 12.85
N GLU A 23 26.41 24.39 12.61
CA GLU A 23 25.00 24.61 12.50
C GLU A 23 24.55 25.24 13.80
N THR A 24 24.03 26.46 13.65
CA THR A 24 23.67 27.30 14.79
C THR A 24 22.63 26.53 15.59
N THR A 25 22.84 26.42 16.89
CA THR A 25 21.95 25.78 17.89
C THR A 25 20.51 26.30 17.87
N SER A 26 20.17 27.26 17.02
CA SER A 26 18.80 27.72 16.76
C SER A 26 17.96 26.78 15.87
N GLU A 27 18.57 25.88 15.09
CA GLU A 27 17.83 24.88 14.31
C GLU A 27 17.54 23.60 15.11
N LEU A 28 18.33 23.32 16.14
CA LEU A 28 18.15 22.16 17.03
C LEU A 28 16.97 22.26 18.01
N ASN A 29 16.33 23.43 18.13
CA ASN A 29 15.23 23.66 19.08
C ASN A 29 13.85 23.90 18.43
N LYS A 30 13.70 23.66 17.13
CA LYS A 30 12.36 23.66 16.55
C LYS A 30 11.70 22.34 16.93
N LYS A 31 10.97 22.32 18.06
CA LYS A 31 10.17 21.18 18.48
C LYS A 31 9.29 20.77 17.31
N SER A 32 9.46 19.55 16.79
CA SER A 32 8.61 19.04 15.73
C SER A 32 7.16 19.15 16.17
N THR A 33 6.30 19.70 15.33
CA THR A 33 4.86 19.78 15.57
C THR A 33 4.13 18.55 15.06
N TYR A 34 4.87 17.56 14.59
CA TYR A 34 4.31 16.35 13.98
C TYR A 34 3.35 15.59 14.91
N PHE A 35 3.64 15.52 16.20
CA PHE A 35 2.77 14.92 17.22
C PHE A 35 1.96 15.94 18.03
N ASP A 36 1.88 17.19 17.56
CA ASP A 36 1.02 18.20 18.20
C ASP A 36 -0.39 18.12 17.63
N TYR A 37 -1.31 17.54 18.38
CA TYR A 37 -2.72 17.37 18.04
C TYR A 37 -3.63 18.38 18.75
N SER A 38 -3.07 19.37 19.41
CA SER A 38 -3.81 20.30 20.28
C SER A 38 -4.96 21.06 19.59
N ASN A 39 -4.88 21.22 18.25
CA ASN A 39 -5.91 21.88 17.44
C ASN A 39 -6.71 20.90 16.57
N SER A 40 -6.62 19.61 16.83
CA SER A 40 -7.31 18.58 16.05
C SER A 40 -8.61 18.13 16.73
N ASP A 41 -9.66 17.90 15.95
CA ASP A 41 -10.96 17.42 16.43
C ASP A 41 -10.92 15.98 16.97
N ASP A 42 -9.89 15.22 16.60
CA ASP A 42 -9.61 13.84 17.02
C ASP A 42 -8.58 13.71 18.16
N GLN A 43 -8.22 14.82 18.79
CA GLN A 43 -7.20 14.86 19.85
C GLN A 43 -7.47 13.84 20.98
N PHE A 44 -8.73 13.78 21.46
CA PHE A 44 -9.11 12.92 22.59
C PHE A 44 -9.42 11.48 22.20
N THR A 45 -9.52 11.18 20.90
CA THR A 45 -9.77 9.84 20.36
C THR A 45 -8.51 9.16 19.85
N GLY A 46 -7.33 9.76 20.06
CA GLY A 46 -6.06 9.22 19.58
C GLY A 46 -5.94 9.19 18.05
N GLY A 47 -6.59 10.14 17.37
CA GLY A 47 -6.64 10.23 15.91
C GLY A 47 -7.77 9.43 15.26
N ILE A 48 -8.56 8.68 16.04
CA ILE A 48 -9.67 7.87 15.50
C ILE A 48 -10.87 8.76 15.18
N LYS A 49 -11.45 8.53 14.00
CA LYS A 49 -12.66 9.18 13.53
C LYS A 49 -13.56 8.19 12.82
N MET A 50 -14.80 8.07 13.26
CA MET A 50 -15.85 7.36 12.54
C MET A 50 -16.50 8.32 11.54
N ILE A 51 -16.45 7.97 10.26
CA ILE A 51 -16.95 8.84 9.18
C ILE A 51 -18.25 8.26 8.63
N PRO A 52 -19.35 8.99 8.69
CA PRO A 52 -20.61 8.54 8.10
C PRO A 52 -20.54 8.59 6.58
N ILE A 53 -20.81 7.45 5.96
CA ILE A 53 -20.87 7.25 4.51
C ILE A 53 -22.31 7.03 4.10
N ASN A 54 -22.80 7.84 3.16
CA ASN A 54 -24.13 7.68 2.59
C ASN A 54 -24.08 6.67 1.44
N THR A 55 -24.94 5.67 1.53
CA THR A 55 -25.10 4.61 0.51
C THR A 55 -26.55 4.52 0.08
N PRO A 56 -26.86 3.85 -1.03
CA PRO A 56 -28.26 3.55 -1.40
C PRO A 56 -29.05 2.73 -0.35
N LYS A 57 -28.35 2.13 0.62
CA LYS A 57 -28.92 1.28 1.67
C LYS A 57 -29.02 1.96 3.03
N GLY A 58 -28.58 3.21 3.13
CA GLY A 58 -28.54 3.97 4.37
C GLY A 58 -27.17 4.57 4.65
N THR A 59 -27.03 5.12 5.84
CA THR A 59 -25.76 5.70 6.30
C THR A 59 -25.07 4.72 7.22
N PHE A 60 -23.81 4.43 6.93
CA PHE A 60 -22.93 3.56 7.70
C PHE A 60 -21.67 4.32 8.08
N ASN A 61 -20.96 3.87 9.13
CA ASN A 61 -19.73 4.50 9.56
C ASN A 61 -18.52 3.68 9.10
N VAL A 62 -17.54 4.36 8.54
CA VAL A 62 -16.23 3.77 8.29
C VAL A 62 -15.22 4.32 9.28
N TRP A 63 -14.31 3.44 9.71
CA TRP A 63 -13.28 3.76 10.69
C TRP A 63 -12.03 4.31 10.01
N THR A 64 -11.50 5.40 10.59
CA THR A 64 -10.20 5.96 10.22
C THR A 64 -9.37 6.26 11.46
N LYS A 65 -8.02 6.22 11.32
CA LYS A 65 -7.10 6.66 12.36
C LYS A 65 -5.97 7.46 11.73
N ARG A 66 -5.85 8.72 12.11
CA ARG A 66 -4.76 9.59 11.69
C ARG A 66 -3.56 9.43 12.62
N VAL A 67 -2.36 9.38 12.03
CA VAL A 67 -1.07 9.46 12.72
C VAL A 67 -0.27 10.60 12.14
N GLY A 68 0.24 11.48 12.99
CA GLY A 68 0.98 12.66 12.61
C GLY A 68 0.12 13.90 12.39
N ASN A 69 0.79 15.01 12.12
CA ASN A 69 0.19 16.31 11.83
C ASN A 69 1.07 17.04 10.81
N ASN A 70 0.79 16.84 9.52
CA ASN A 70 1.49 17.49 8.43
C ASN A 70 0.49 18.17 7.49
N PRO A 71 0.49 19.52 7.38
CA PRO A 71 -0.49 20.23 6.57
C PRO A 71 -0.32 20.03 5.05
N LYS A 72 0.84 19.50 4.61
CA LYS A 72 1.21 19.41 3.18
C LYS A 72 1.31 17.98 2.66
N MET A 73 1.38 16.99 3.54
CA MET A 73 1.59 15.59 3.16
C MET A 73 0.74 14.67 4.04
N LYS A 74 -0.41 14.28 3.50
CA LYS A 74 -1.39 13.39 4.14
C LYS A 74 -1.66 12.21 3.23
N VAL A 75 -1.29 11.03 3.66
CA VAL A 75 -1.43 9.79 2.88
C VAL A 75 -2.63 9.01 3.39
N LEU A 76 -3.67 8.86 2.58
CA LEU A 76 -4.76 7.92 2.87
C LEU A 76 -4.37 6.54 2.35
N LEU A 77 -4.46 5.52 3.20
CA LEU A 77 -4.01 4.16 2.94
C LEU A 77 -5.20 3.27 2.58
N LEU A 78 -5.26 2.79 1.35
CA LEU A 78 -6.27 1.85 0.87
C LEU A 78 -5.74 0.43 0.94
N HIS A 79 -6.28 -0.35 1.89
CA HIS A 79 -5.88 -1.75 2.08
C HIS A 79 -6.30 -2.66 0.93
N GLY A 80 -5.61 -3.79 0.83
CA GLY A 80 -5.90 -4.86 -0.10
C GLY A 80 -7.09 -5.73 0.31
N GLY A 81 -7.16 -6.88 -0.24
CA GLY A 81 -8.27 -7.82 -0.15
C GLY A 81 -8.90 -8.04 -1.53
N PRO A 82 -10.18 -7.62 -1.75
CA PRO A 82 -11.10 -6.76 -0.95
C PRO A 82 -11.44 -7.31 0.44
N GLY A 83 -11.90 -6.44 1.33
CA GLY A 83 -12.28 -6.85 2.69
C GLY A 83 -11.11 -7.06 3.64
N GLY A 84 -9.89 -6.62 3.27
CA GLY A 84 -8.74 -6.59 4.17
C GLY A 84 -8.89 -5.57 5.29
N THR A 85 -7.78 -5.24 5.95
CA THR A 85 -7.76 -4.31 7.07
C THR A 85 -6.57 -3.37 7.00
N HIS A 86 -6.62 -2.26 7.75
CA HIS A 86 -5.50 -1.33 7.88
C HIS A 86 -4.24 -1.97 8.49
N GLU A 87 -4.36 -3.10 9.17
CA GLU A 87 -3.27 -3.76 9.91
C GLU A 87 -2.08 -4.14 9.02
N PHE A 88 -2.31 -4.35 7.70
CA PHE A 88 -1.24 -4.53 6.72
C PHE A 88 -0.27 -3.34 6.66
N PHE A 89 -0.75 -2.15 6.97
CA PHE A 89 0.04 -0.92 6.91
C PHE A 89 0.71 -0.52 8.22
N GLU A 90 0.52 -1.27 9.32
CA GLU A 90 1.16 -0.94 10.61
C GLU A 90 2.70 -0.94 10.54
N CYS A 91 3.28 -1.58 9.53
CA CYS A 91 4.71 -1.47 9.24
C CYS A 91 5.17 -0.03 9.02
N PHE A 92 4.29 0.88 8.58
CA PHE A 92 4.62 2.29 8.36
C PHE A 92 4.83 3.09 9.65
N ASP A 93 4.33 2.60 10.79
CA ASP A 93 4.53 3.23 12.09
C ASP A 93 6.02 3.38 12.47
N GLY A 94 6.87 2.50 11.95
CA GLY A 94 8.31 2.55 12.16
C GLY A 94 9.06 3.52 11.23
N TYR A 95 8.42 4.05 10.19
CA TYR A 95 9.12 4.81 9.14
C TYR A 95 8.51 6.18 8.91
N PHE A 96 7.20 6.29 8.68
CA PHE A 96 6.55 7.54 8.28
C PHE A 96 6.71 8.69 9.30
N PRO A 97 6.66 8.44 10.63
CA PRO A 97 6.92 9.50 11.60
C PRO A 97 8.31 10.14 11.51
N ASN A 98 9.34 9.37 11.13
CA ASN A 98 10.70 9.87 10.98
C ASN A 98 10.84 10.83 9.79
N GLU A 99 9.98 10.68 8.79
CA GLU A 99 9.91 11.53 7.59
C GLU A 99 8.82 12.60 7.70
N GLU A 100 8.23 12.74 8.89
CA GLU A 100 7.11 13.65 9.16
C GLU A 100 5.92 13.49 8.19
N ILE A 101 5.70 12.28 7.66
CA ILE A 101 4.57 11.94 6.78
C ILE A 101 3.34 11.69 7.65
N GLU A 102 2.30 12.52 7.52
CA GLU A 102 0.99 12.21 8.11
C GLU A 102 0.31 11.13 7.29
N TYR A 103 -0.18 10.08 7.94
CA TYR A 103 -0.89 9.01 7.27
C TYR A 103 -2.17 8.65 8.01
N ILE A 104 -3.10 8.10 7.24
CA ILE A 104 -4.45 7.83 7.71
C ILE A 104 -4.79 6.38 7.37
N TYR A 105 -4.88 5.57 8.40
CA TYR A 105 -5.46 4.24 8.32
C TYR A 105 -6.96 4.35 8.04
N TYR A 106 -7.46 3.43 7.24
CA TYR A 106 -8.85 3.40 6.85
C TYR A 106 -9.30 1.95 6.63
N ASP A 107 -10.32 1.53 7.35
CA ASP A 107 -11.03 0.28 7.06
C ASP A 107 -12.25 0.60 6.20
N GLN A 108 -12.29 0.03 5.00
CA GLN A 108 -13.41 0.22 4.06
C GLN A 108 -14.69 -0.39 4.64
N LEU A 109 -15.86 -0.02 4.12
CA LEU A 109 -17.15 -0.59 4.57
C LEU A 109 -17.10 -2.13 4.49
N ASP A 110 -17.72 -2.80 5.44
CA ASP A 110 -17.65 -4.25 5.66
C ASP A 110 -16.25 -4.79 6.07
N SER A 111 -15.27 -3.93 6.31
CA SER A 111 -13.95 -4.27 6.86
C SER A 111 -13.88 -3.99 8.36
N TYR A 112 -13.07 -4.70 9.03
CA TYR A 112 -12.70 -4.80 10.45
C TYR A 112 -13.44 -3.87 11.44
N TYR A 113 -13.01 -2.60 11.61
CA TYR A 113 -13.61 -1.65 12.55
C TYR A 113 -14.77 -0.83 11.97
N SER A 114 -14.99 -0.92 10.67
CA SER A 114 -16.11 -0.25 10.02
C SER A 114 -17.41 -1.00 10.20
N ASP A 115 -18.54 -0.30 9.98
CA ASP A 115 -19.87 -0.92 9.99
C ASP A 115 -19.95 -2.04 8.93
N LYS A 116 -20.74 -3.06 9.22
CA LYS A 116 -20.88 -4.28 8.40
C LYS A 116 -22.33 -4.50 7.98
N PRO A 117 -22.82 -3.75 6.98
CA PRO A 117 -24.15 -4.01 6.43
C PRO A 117 -24.28 -5.42 5.82
N ASN A 118 -23.17 -6.02 5.36
CA ASN A 118 -23.14 -7.32 4.68
C ASN A 118 -24.10 -7.39 3.47
N ASP A 119 -24.25 -6.28 2.76
CA ASP A 119 -25.08 -6.18 1.55
C ASP A 119 -24.18 -6.20 0.31
N SER A 120 -24.17 -7.32 -0.41
CA SER A 120 -23.32 -7.49 -1.60
C SER A 120 -23.63 -6.51 -2.73
N THR A 121 -24.77 -5.83 -2.71
CA THR A 121 -25.06 -4.76 -3.70
C THR A 121 -24.19 -3.51 -3.49
N LEU A 122 -23.53 -3.39 -2.33
CA LEU A 122 -22.55 -2.35 -2.02
C LEU A 122 -21.11 -2.78 -2.37
N TRP A 123 -20.85 -4.06 -2.66
CA TRP A 123 -19.52 -4.57 -2.96
C TRP A 123 -19.19 -4.38 -4.45
N THR A 124 -19.10 -3.12 -4.85
CA THR A 124 -18.74 -2.73 -6.23
C THR A 124 -17.62 -1.71 -6.21
N THR A 125 -16.79 -1.70 -7.25
CA THR A 125 -15.70 -0.73 -7.39
C THR A 125 -16.22 0.69 -7.36
N GLU A 126 -17.33 0.96 -8.04
CA GLU A 126 -17.96 2.28 -8.08
C GLU A 126 -18.39 2.77 -6.70
N HIS A 127 -18.97 1.88 -5.88
CA HIS A 127 -19.36 2.23 -4.51
C HIS A 127 -18.14 2.61 -3.66
N PHE A 128 -17.09 1.80 -3.69
CA PHE A 128 -15.87 2.08 -2.93
C PHE A 128 -15.16 3.36 -3.39
N VAL A 129 -15.21 3.71 -4.68
CA VAL A 129 -14.71 5.00 -5.17
C VAL A 129 -15.46 6.18 -4.55
N GLU A 130 -16.80 6.09 -4.47
CA GLU A 130 -17.62 7.12 -3.83
C GLU A 130 -17.41 7.18 -2.31
N GLU A 131 -17.16 6.05 -1.69
CA GLU A 131 -16.81 5.95 -0.27
C GLU A 131 -15.50 6.70 0.01
N VAL A 132 -14.43 6.44 -0.78
CA VAL A 132 -13.16 7.16 -0.67
C VAL A 132 -13.36 8.68 -0.84
N GLU A 133 -14.21 9.12 -1.77
CA GLU A 133 -14.51 10.55 -1.97
C GLU A 133 -15.22 11.16 -0.76
N GLN A 134 -16.11 10.42 -0.11
CA GLN A 134 -16.77 10.89 1.13
C GLN A 134 -15.77 10.96 2.29
N VAL A 135 -14.89 9.95 2.43
CA VAL A 135 -13.79 9.95 3.41
C VAL A 135 -12.86 11.14 3.19
N ARG A 136 -12.42 11.37 1.95
CA ARG A 136 -11.59 12.52 1.58
C ARG A 136 -12.19 13.83 2.05
N LYS A 137 -13.50 14.05 1.75
CA LYS A 137 -14.23 15.27 2.14
C LYS A 137 -14.29 15.43 3.65
N ALA A 138 -14.64 14.38 4.38
CA ALA A 138 -14.74 14.39 5.83
C ALA A 138 -13.41 14.66 6.55
N LEU A 139 -12.29 14.29 5.90
CA LEU A 139 -10.93 14.51 6.38
C LEU A 139 -10.30 15.82 5.86
N ASN A 140 -11.03 16.62 5.07
CA ASN A 140 -10.55 17.86 4.45
C ASN A 140 -9.26 17.68 3.63
N LEU A 141 -9.14 16.53 2.95
CA LEU A 141 -8.04 16.24 2.04
C LEU A 141 -8.28 16.92 0.68
N ASN A 142 -7.25 17.48 0.07
CA ASN A 142 -7.36 18.21 -1.19
C ASN A 142 -6.04 18.19 -1.99
N LYS A 143 -6.05 18.74 -3.19
CA LYS A 143 -4.91 18.74 -4.11
C LYS A 143 -3.60 19.32 -3.55
N ASP A 144 -3.64 20.05 -2.43
CA ASP A 144 -2.45 20.66 -1.83
C ASP A 144 -1.77 19.75 -0.79
N ASN A 145 -2.51 18.72 -0.32
CA ASN A 145 -2.02 17.85 0.74
C ASN A 145 -2.33 16.35 0.56
N PHE A 146 -3.20 15.96 -0.37
CA PHE A 146 -3.75 14.61 -0.43
C PHE A 146 -2.93 13.67 -1.32
N TYR A 147 -2.31 12.69 -0.72
CA TYR A 147 -1.72 11.53 -1.38
C TYR A 147 -2.58 10.30 -1.13
N LEU A 148 -2.83 9.53 -2.18
CA LEU A 148 -3.59 8.28 -2.10
C LEU A 148 -2.65 7.11 -2.37
N LEU A 149 -2.51 6.20 -1.41
CA LEU A 149 -1.73 4.98 -1.55
C LEU A 149 -2.67 3.78 -1.54
N GLY A 150 -2.64 2.98 -2.60
CA GLY A 150 -3.38 1.74 -2.70
C GLY A 150 -2.47 0.53 -2.90
N GLN A 151 -2.70 -0.54 -2.12
CA GLN A 151 -1.97 -1.79 -2.22
C GLN A 151 -2.92 -2.91 -2.63
N SER A 152 -2.53 -3.75 -3.62
CA SER A 152 -3.36 -4.85 -4.11
C SER A 152 -4.75 -4.35 -4.56
N TRP A 153 -5.86 -4.90 -4.07
CA TRP A 153 -7.20 -4.35 -4.30
C TRP A 153 -7.28 -2.83 -4.06
N GLY A 154 -6.62 -2.33 -3.01
CA GLY A 154 -6.51 -0.90 -2.78
C GLY A 154 -5.85 -0.15 -3.95
N GLY A 155 -4.98 -0.80 -4.72
CA GLY A 155 -4.39 -0.28 -5.96
C GLY A 155 -5.41 -0.16 -7.09
N ILE A 156 -6.31 -1.15 -7.27
CA ILE A 156 -7.46 -1.07 -8.18
C ILE A 156 -8.31 0.14 -7.80
N LEU A 157 -8.70 0.22 -6.52
CA LEU A 157 -9.53 1.29 -6.01
C LEU A 157 -8.87 2.67 -6.18
N ALA A 158 -7.56 2.78 -5.95
CA ALA A 158 -6.82 4.02 -6.13
C ALA A 158 -6.74 4.45 -7.60
N MET A 159 -6.56 3.52 -8.53
CA MET A 159 -6.60 3.81 -9.98
C MET A 159 -7.98 4.28 -10.41
N GLU A 160 -9.05 3.58 -10.03
CA GLU A 160 -10.43 3.98 -10.37
C GLU A 160 -10.81 5.32 -9.73
N TYR A 161 -10.39 5.56 -8.49
CA TYR A 161 -10.55 6.87 -7.85
C TYR A 161 -9.82 7.97 -8.64
N ALA A 162 -8.58 7.75 -9.01
CA ALA A 162 -7.80 8.73 -9.77
C ALA A 162 -8.39 8.99 -11.17
N LEU A 163 -8.87 7.96 -11.87
CA LEU A 163 -9.54 8.13 -13.16
C LEU A 163 -10.77 9.05 -13.09
N LYS A 164 -11.42 9.09 -11.93
CA LYS A 164 -12.62 9.93 -11.71
C LYS A 164 -12.31 11.26 -11.02
N TYR A 165 -11.37 11.28 -10.07
CA TYR A 165 -11.19 12.38 -9.12
C TYR A 165 -9.74 12.88 -9.01
N GLN A 166 -8.87 12.66 -10.00
CA GLN A 166 -7.45 13.01 -9.93
C GLN A 166 -7.17 14.48 -9.59
N ASP A 167 -8.09 15.40 -9.90
CA ASP A 167 -7.95 16.83 -9.62
C ASP A 167 -7.93 17.15 -8.11
N ASN A 168 -8.35 16.20 -7.27
CA ASN A 168 -8.27 16.30 -5.81
C ASN A 168 -6.95 15.78 -5.24
N LEU A 169 -6.15 15.06 -6.04
CA LEU A 169 -4.93 14.41 -5.60
C LEU A 169 -3.71 15.31 -5.80
N LYS A 170 -2.81 15.29 -4.82
CA LYS A 170 -1.45 15.80 -4.95
C LYS A 170 -0.48 14.74 -5.48
N GLY A 171 -0.73 13.49 -5.20
CA GLY A 171 0.01 12.34 -5.71
C GLY A 171 -0.74 11.04 -5.54
N LEU A 172 -0.43 10.09 -6.40
CA LEU A 172 -0.99 8.73 -6.42
C LEU A 172 0.15 7.73 -6.23
N ILE A 173 -0.04 6.74 -5.37
CA ILE A 173 0.91 5.64 -5.17
C ILE A 173 0.17 4.32 -5.36
N ILE A 174 0.60 3.54 -6.35
CA ILE A 174 0.10 2.19 -6.61
C ILE A 174 1.18 1.21 -6.20
N SER A 175 0.89 0.43 -5.19
CA SER A 175 1.80 -0.58 -4.66
C SER A 175 1.26 -1.97 -4.95
N ASN A 176 2.07 -2.78 -5.62
CA ASN A 176 1.80 -4.21 -5.81
C ASN A 176 0.42 -4.46 -6.45
N MET A 177 0.14 -3.77 -7.58
CA MET A 177 -1.09 -3.97 -8.36
C MET A 177 -0.93 -3.60 -9.82
N MET A 178 -1.39 -4.48 -10.71
CA MET A 178 -1.45 -4.28 -12.15
C MET A 178 -2.76 -3.58 -12.55
N ALA A 179 -2.76 -2.92 -13.71
CA ALA A 179 -3.94 -2.23 -14.24
C ALA A 179 -4.90 -3.15 -15.02
N SER A 180 -4.63 -4.45 -15.03
CA SER A 180 -5.39 -5.45 -15.78
C SER A 180 -5.41 -6.78 -15.03
N ILE A 181 -6.59 -7.28 -14.72
CA ILE A 181 -6.77 -8.64 -14.18
C ILE A 181 -6.39 -9.71 -15.21
N PRO A 182 -6.75 -9.61 -16.50
CA PRO A 182 -6.28 -10.56 -17.50
C PRO A 182 -4.75 -10.71 -17.57
N GLU A 183 -3.99 -9.61 -17.48
CA GLU A 183 -2.52 -9.67 -17.47
C GLU A 183 -1.98 -10.24 -16.15
N TYR A 184 -2.61 -9.94 -15.02
CA TYR A 184 -2.30 -10.60 -13.74
C TYR A 184 -2.50 -12.12 -13.83
N GLU A 185 -3.63 -12.59 -14.34
CA GLU A 185 -3.94 -14.02 -14.50
C GLU A 185 -2.94 -14.71 -15.42
N LYS A 186 -2.55 -14.06 -16.51
CA LYS A 186 -1.52 -14.54 -17.43
C LYS A 186 -0.17 -14.68 -16.73
N TYR A 187 0.27 -13.66 -15.99
CA TYR A 187 1.53 -13.70 -15.25
C TYR A 187 1.50 -14.80 -14.18
N ALA A 188 0.41 -14.95 -13.45
CA ALA A 188 0.24 -16.01 -12.46
C ALA A 188 0.32 -17.41 -13.10
N ALA A 189 -0.29 -17.61 -14.27
CA ALA A 189 -0.30 -18.91 -14.95
C ALA A 189 1.02 -19.24 -15.66
N GLU A 190 1.63 -18.27 -16.35
CA GLU A 190 2.80 -18.50 -17.23
C GLU A 190 4.13 -18.36 -16.48
N VAL A 191 4.18 -17.57 -15.40
CA VAL A 191 5.43 -17.27 -14.69
C VAL A 191 5.42 -17.82 -13.27
N LEU A 192 4.42 -17.50 -12.45
CA LEU A 192 4.43 -17.84 -11.03
C LEU A 192 4.07 -19.30 -10.77
N GLY A 193 3.05 -19.82 -11.44
CA GLY A 193 2.64 -21.21 -11.31
C GLY A 193 3.79 -22.20 -11.60
N PRO A 194 4.52 -22.05 -12.72
CA PRO A 194 5.69 -22.91 -13.03
C PRO A 194 6.85 -22.82 -12.04
N GLN A 195 6.90 -21.81 -11.17
CA GLN A 195 7.92 -21.70 -10.12
C GLN A 195 7.60 -22.54 -8.88
N LEU A 196 6.37 -23.03 -8.75
CA LEU A 196 6.01 -23.97 -7.69
C LEU A 196 6.58 -25.37 -8.01
N PRO A 197 6.78 -26.24 -7.01
CA PRO A 197 7.02 -27.64 -7.28
C PRO A 197 5.94 -28.21 -8.19
N PRO A 198 6.29 -28.96 -9.27
CA PRO A 198 5.31 -29.38 -10.29
C PRO A 198 4.13 -30.21 -9.75
N ASP A 199 4.37 -31.04 -8.74
CA ASP A 199 3.36 -31.83 -8.05
C ASP A 199 2.41 -30.96 -7.23
N VAL A 200 2.94 -29.96 -6.53
CA VAL A 200 2.15 -28.98 -5.76
C VAL A 200 1.27 -28.15 -6.69
N TYR A 201 1.83 -27.60 -7.77
CA TYR A 201 1.07 -26.78 -8.72
C TYR A 201 -0.05 -27.59 -9.38
N LYS A 202 0.26 -28.83 -9.76
CA LYS A 202 -0.73 -29.74 -10.32
C LYS A 202 -1.87 -30.02 -9.34
N GLU A 203 -1.56 -30.34 -8.06
CA GLU A 203 -2.57 -30.59 -7.02
C GLU A 203 -3.45 -29.35 -6.78
N ILE A 204 -2.86 -28.15 -6.69
CA ILE A 204 -3.61 -26.90 -6.59
C ILE A 204 -4.59 -26.75 -7.78
N LYS A 205 -4.11 -26.92 -9.01
CA LYS A 205 -4.93 -26.78 -10.22
C LYS A 205 -6.04 -27.81 -10.32
N GLU A 206 -5.82 -29.04 -9.84
CA GLU A 206 -6.85 -30.08 -9.75
C GLU A 206 -7.92 -29.72 -8.73
N MET A 207 -7.55 -29.17 -7.56
CA MET A 207 -8.50 -28.68 -6.56
C MET A 207 -9.34 -27.51 -7.10
N GLU A 208 -8.69 -26.54 -7.77
CA GLU A 208 -9.39 -25.40 -8.40
C GLU A 208 -10.38 -25.87 -9.47
N ALA A 209 -9.98 -26.80 -10.33
CA ALA A 209 -10.86 -27.35 -11.38
C ALA A 209 -12.08 -28.08 -10.82
N ASN A 210 -11.95 -28.68 -9.63
CA ASN A 210 -13.03 -29.34 -8.91
C ASN A 210 -13.82 -28.43 -7.97
N ASN A 211 -13.50 -27.11 -7.91
CA ASN A 211 -14.03 -26.14 -6.96
C ASN A 211 -13.84 -26.55 -5.49
N ASP A 212 -12.77 -27.29 -5.17
CA ASP A 212 -12.45 -27.80 -3.84
C ASP A 212 -11.63 -26.79 -3.00
N PHE A 213 -12.02 -25.51 -3.07
CA PHE A 213 -11.35 -24.41 -2.36
C PHE A 213 -11.53 -24.46 -0.83
N GLY A 214 -12.59 -25.14 -0.36
CA GLY A 214 -12.84 -25.34 1.08
C GLY A 214 -11.96 -26.41 1.72
N ASN A 215 -11.15 -27.11 0.95
CA ASN A 215 -10.25 -28.14 1.44
C ASN A 215 -9.06 -27.47 2.19
N PRO A 216 -8.81 -27.82 3.48
CA PRO A 216 -7.68 -27.27 4.22
C PRO A 216 -6.32 -27.46 3.53
N LYS A 217 -6.19 -28.53 2.71
CA LYS A 217 -4.99 -28.80 1.93
C LYS A 217 -4.73 -27.75 0.88
N TYR A 218 -5.77 -27.18 0.24
CA TYR A 218 -5.62 -26.07 -0.71
C TYR A 218 -4.95 -24.86 -0.03
N THR A 219 -5.49 -24.43 1.10
CA THR A 219 -4.92 -23.32 1.87
C THR A 219 -3.48 -23.62 2.32
N GLU A 220 -3.23 -24.83 2.81
CA GLU A 220 -1.87 -25.24 3.22
C GLU A 220 -0.87 -25.13 2.07
N LEU A 221 -1.20 -25.65 0.89
CA LEU A 221 -0.32 -25.62 -0.29
C LEU A 221 -0.04 -24.19 -0.75
N VAL A 222 -1.08 -23.35 -0.84
CA VAL A 222 -0.97 -21.95 -1.23
C VAL A 222 -0.12 -21.18 -0.23
N MET A 223 -0.38 -21.31 1.07
CA MET A 223 0.37 -20.62 2.11
C MET A 223 1.84 -21.03 2.13
N GLN A 224 2.13 -22.34 2.05
CA GLN A 224 3.51 -22.85 2.17
C GLN A 224 4.34 -22.60 0.92
N HIS A 225 3.75 -22.68 -0.27
CA HIS A 225 4.52 -22.70 -1.53
C HIS A 225 4.38 -21.45 -2.37
N TYR A 226 3.29 -20.68 -2.20
CA TYR A 226 3.04 -19.46 -2.95
C TYR A 226 3.23 -18.20 -2.10
N TYR A 227 2.56 -18.09 -0.95
CA TYR A 227 2.62 -16.92 -0.10
C TYR A 227 4.00 -16.66 0.49
N THR A 228 4.70 -17.70 0.94
CA THR A 228 6.09 -17.58 1.45
C THR A 228 7.11 -17.19 0.37
N LYS A 229 6.74 -17.17 -0.89
CA LYS A 229 7.62 -16.77 -2.00
C LYS A 229 7.25 -15.43 -2.61
N HIS A 230 5.95 -15.13 -2.69
CA HIS A 230 5.43 -14.04 -3.50
C HIS A 230 4.64 -12.98 -2.72
N ILE A 231 4.13 -13.29 -1.52
CA ILE A 231 3.38 -12.35 -0.70
C ILE A 231 4.25 -11.78 0.43
N LEU A 232 4.79 -12.67 1.27
CA LEU A 232 5.69 -12.30 2.34
C LEU A 232 6.83 -13.32 2.40
N ARG A 233 8.00 -12.93 1.90
CA ARG A 233 9.14 -13.83 1.64
C ARG A 233 9.90 -14.27 2.89
N MET A 234 9.17 -14.90 3.80
CA MET A 234 9.67 -15.46 5.04
C MET A 234 8.84 -16.69 5.47
N PRO A 235 9.38 -17.56 6.33
CA PRO A 235 8.62 -18.67 6.90
C PRO A 235 7.36 -18.19 7.62
N LEU A 236 6.26 -18.95 7.53
CA LEU A 236 4.97 -18.58 8.11
C LEU A 236 5.04 -18.28 9.62
N ASN A 237 5.88 -18.98 10.35
CA ASN A 237 6.08 -18.77 11.79
C ASN A 237 6.88 -17.49 12.15
N GLU A 238 7.45 -16.84 11.17
CA GLU A 238 8.19 -15.57 11.31
C GLU A 238 7.37 -14.35 10.83
N TRP A 239 6.15 -14.58 10.34
CA TRP A 239 5.32 -13.49 9.87
C TRP A 239 5.01 -12.50 11.00
N PRO A 240 5.11 -11.19 10.73
CA PRO A 240 4.77 -10.15 11.68
C PRO A 240 3.37 -10.33 12.25
N GLU A 241 3.19 -9.97 13.51
CA GLU A 241 1.93 -10.10 14.22
C GLU A 241 0.81 -9.32 13.54
N SER A 242 1.09 -8.10 13.05
CA SER A 242 0.13 -7.28 12.31
C SER A 242 -0.40 -7.97 11.03
N ILE A 243 0.47 -8.70 10.32
CA ILE A 243 0.07 -9.47 9.15
C ILE A 243 -0.84 -10.65 9.55
N ASN A 244 -0.48 -11.37 10.61
CA ASN A 244 -1.31 -12.47 11.11
C ASN A 244 -2.70 -11.97 11.54
N ARG A 245 -2.78 -10.80 12.19
CA ARG A 245 -4.05 -10.16 12.54
C ARG A 245 -4.83 -9.74 11.30
N ALA A 246 -4.17 -9.14 10.31
CA ALA A 246 -4.82 -8.70 9.09
C ALA A 246 -5.49 -9.88 8.35
N PHE A 247 -4.82 -11.04 8.25
CA PHE A 247 -5.45 -12.25 7.69
C PHE A 247 -6.60 -12.76 8.54
N LYS A 248 -6.48 -12.72 9.87
CA LYS A 248 -7.54 -13.14 10.79
C LYS A 248 -8.79 -12.27 10.70
N HIS A 249 -8.62 -10.98 10.45
CA HIS A 249 -9.71 -10.00 10.45
C HIS A 249 -10.26 -9.71 9.03
N LEU A 250 -9.66 -10.29 7.99
CA LEU A 250 -10.16 -10.18 6.62
C LEU A 250 -11.60 -10.70 6.54
N ASN A 251 -12.48 -9.96 5.86
CA ASN A 251 -13.85 -10.39 5.60
C ASN A 251 -13.89 -11.33 4.37
N PRO A 252 -14.04 -12.65 4.56
CA PRO A 252 -13.98 -13.59 3.45
C PRO A 252 -15.17 -13.46 2.49
N ASN A 253 -16.31 -12.94 2.94
CA ASN A 253 -17.49 -12.83 2.09
C ASN A 253 -17.27 -11.81 0.96
N ILE A 254 -16.75 -10.64 1.30
CA ILE A 254 -16.45 -9.61 0.29
C ILE A 254 -15.26 -10.03 -0.59
N TYR A 255 -14.25 -10.67 0.00
CA TYR A 255 -13.11 -11.21 -0.75
C TYR A 255 -13.57 -12.17 -1.84
N ILE A 256 -14.32 -13.20 -1.47
CA ILE A 256 -14.83 -14.22 -2.40
C ILE A 256 -15.78 -13.62 -3.43
N TYR A 257 -16.63 -12.67 -3.04
CA TYR A 257 -17.57 -12.03 -3.95
C TYR A 257 -16.90 -11.20 -5.03
N MET A 258 -15.82 -10.48 -4.68
CA MET A 258 -15.16 -9.58 -5.61
C MET A 258 -13.95 -10.22 -6.32
N GLN A 259 -13.12 -10.99 -5.59
CA GLN A 259 -11.89 -11.61 -6.10
C GLN A 259 -12.11 -13.08 -6.53
N GLY A 260 -12.94 -13.81 -5.79
CA GLY A 260 -13.07 -15.26 -5.93
C GLY A 260 -12.18 -16.03 -4.96
N TYR A 261 -12.02 -17.31 -5.20
CA TYR A 261 -11.34 -18.22 -4.29
C TYR A 261 -9.86 -18.46 -4.64
N SER A 262 -9.46 -18.26 -5.90
CA SER A 262 -8.11 -18.57 -6.35
C SER A 262 -7.14 -17.41 -6.13
N GLU A 263 -5.92 -17.74 -5.73
CA GLU A 263 -4.81 -16.79 -5.66
C GLU A 263 -4.07 -16.65 -7.01
N PHE A 264 -4.45 -17.45 -8.02
CA PHE A 264 -3.90 -17.41 -9.37
C PHE A 264 -4.78 -16.68 -10.38
N GLY A 265 -5.86 -16.04 -9.93
CA GLY A 265 -6.76 -15.29 -10.79
C GLY A 265 -8.11 -15.03 -10.15
N VAL A 266 -8.93 -14.22 -10.83
CA VAL A 266 -10.29 -13.87 -10.42
C VAL A 266 -11.26 -14.91 -10.96
N THR A 267 -11.85 -15.71 -10.07
CA THR A 267 -12.59 -16.94 -10.44
C THR A 267 -14.11 -16.78 -10.40
N GLY A 268 -14.79 -17.67 -11.09
CA GLY A 268 -16.26 -17.75 -11.07
C GLY A 268 -16.94 -16.50 -11.61
N ASN A 269 -17.89 -15.98 -10.85
CA ASN A 269 -18.66 -14.75 -11.16
C ASN A 269 -18.18 -13.56 -10.30
N ALA A 270 -16.96 -13.61 -9.80
CA ALA A 270 -16.41 -12.52 -9.01
C ALA A 270 -16.39 -11.20 -9.79
N THR A 271 -16.73 -10.09 -9.11
CA THR A 271 -17.03 -8.82 -9.79
C THR A 271 -15.81 -8.14 -10.42
N LEU A 272 -14.60 -8.48 -9.97
CA LEU A 272 -13.35 -7.98 -10.54
C LEU A 272 -12.93 -8.73 -11.81
N LYS A 273 -13.65 -9.78 -12.22
CA LYS A 273 -13.29 -10.57 -13.40
C LYS A 273 -13.25 -9.71 -14.66
N GLY A 274 -12.10 -9.75 -15.34
CA GLY A 274 -11.89 -9.01 -16.56
C GLY A 274 -11.75 -7.49 -16.38
N TRP A 275 -11.61 -7.00 -15.13
CA TRP A 275 -11.30 -5.60 -14.89
C TRP A 275 -9.99 -5.21 -15.56
N ASP A 276 -10.03 -4.11 -16.33
CA ASP A 276 -8.89 -3.60 -17.08
C ASP A 276 -9.05 -2.09 -17.31
N VAL A 277 -8.06 -1.33 -16.86
CA VAL A 277 -7.97 0.12 -17.07
C VAL A 277 -6.67 0.54 -17.75
N SER A 278 -5.92 -0.42 -18.30
CA SER A 278 -4.61 -0.20 -18.93
C SER A 278 -4.64 0.94 -19.97
N GLU A 279 -5.61 0.93 -20.86
CA GLU A 279 -5.77 1.98 -21.89
C GLU A 279 -6.15 3.36 -21.33
N LYS A 280 -6.65 3.42 -20.10
CA LYS A 280 -7.03 4.66 -19.42
C LYS A 280 -5.86 5.32 -18.69
N LEU A 281 -4.77 4.60 -18.42
CA LEU A 281 -3.60 5.12 -17.67
C LEU A 281 -3.05 6.41 -18.27
N LYS A 282 -3.04 6.53 -19.58
CA LYS A 282 -2.62 7.73 -20.34
C LYS A 282 -3.44 9.00 -20.03
N THR A 283 -4.60 8.85 -19.42
CA THR A 283 -5.45 9.99 -19.00
C THR A 283 -5.09 10.52 -17.61
N LEU A 284 -4.28 9.78 -16.86
CA LEU A 284 -3.81 10.19 -15.54
C LEU A 284 -2.69 11.24 -15.68
N LYS A 285 -2.91 12.41 -15.08
CA LYS A 285 -1.99 13.56 -15.07
C LYS A 285 -1.35 13.79 -13.70
N VAL A 286 -1.98 13.27 -12.65
CA VAL A 286 -1.46 13.38 -11.28
C VAL A 286 -0.10 12.69 -11.19
N PRO A 287 0.89 13.28 -10.46
CA PRO A 287 2.15 12.59 -10.20
C PRO A 287 1.89 11.21 -9.59
N THR A 288 2.41 10.17 -10.23
CA THR A 288 2.09 8.78 -9.87
C THR A 288 3.37 7.97 -9.64
N LEU A 289 3.45 7.29 -8.51
CA LEU A 289 4.51 6.33 -8.19
C LEU A 289 3.94 4.92 -8.27
N MET A 290 4.52 4.08 -9.11
CA MET A 290 4.28 2.64 -9.14
C MET A 290 5.37 1.95 -8.32
N ILE A 291 4.98 1.11 -7.35
CA ILE A 291 5.91 0.32 -6.53
C ILE A 291 5.67 -1.15 -6.82
N GLY A 292 6.64 -1.79 -7.44
CA GLY A 292 6.67 -3.23 -7.68
C GLY A 292 7.75 -3.92 -6.87
N ALA A 293 7.64 -5.22 -6.71
CA ALA A 293 8.68 -6.04 -6.09
C ALA A 293 9.10 -7.18 -7.00
N LYS A 294 10.39 -7.51 -6.97
CA LYS A 294 11.00 -8.49 -7.89
C LYS A 294 10.35 -9.88 -7.85
N TYR A 295 9.77 -10.24 -6.72
CA TYR A 295 9.22 -11.59 -6.49
C TYR A 295 7.72 -11.58 -6.22
N ASP A 296 7.07 -10.46 -6.52
CA ASP A 296 5.65 -10.22 -6.26
C ASP A 296 4.74 -11.13 -7.11
N THR A 297 3.48 -11.18 -6.72
CA THR A 297 2.40 -11.72 -7.54
C THR A 297 2.03 -10.82 -8.71
N MET A 298 2.44 -9.57 -8.67
CA MET A 298 2.27 -8.58 -9.74
C MET A 298 3.54 -8.49 -10.58
N ASP A 299 3.41 -8.58 -11.92
CA ASP A 299 4.57 -8.51 -12.82
C ASP A 299 5.26 -7.14 -12.70
N PRO A 300 6.51 -7.09 -12.18
CA PRO A 300 7.23 -5.83 -12.06
C PRO A 300 7.50 -5.16 -13.40
N THR A 301 7.63 -5.93 -14.49
CA THR A 301 7.82 -5.39 -15.85
C THR A 301 6.55 -4.69 -16.33
N TYR A 302 5.39 -5.27 -16.05
CA TYR A 302 4.10 -4.63 -16.34
C TYR A 302 3.90 -3.37 -15.49
N MET A 303 4.28 -3.38 -14.23
CA MET A 303 4.20 -2.20 -13.36
C MET A 303 5.15 -1.07 -13.80
N GLU A 304 6.35 -1.41 -14.29
CA GLU A 304 7.25 -0.43 -14.92
C GLU A 304 6.60 0.16 -16.19
N TRP A 305 6.00 -0.66 -17.05
CA TRP A 305 5.25 -0.21 -18.20
C TRP A 305 4.09 0.74 -17.80
N MET A 306 3.30 0.41 -16.77
CA MET A 306 2.26 1.29 -16.26
C MET A 306 2.79 2.69 -15.92
N SER A 307 3.99 2.79 -15.36
CA SER A 307 4.62 4.07 -15.01
C SER A 307 4.97 4.91 -16.25
N ILE A 308 5.21 4.27 -17.38
CA ILE A 308 5.49 4.93 -18.67
C ILE A 308 4.20 5.42 -19.31
N GLU A 309 3.09 4.68 -19.15
CA GLU A 309 1.79 5.06 -19.71
C GLU A 309 1.14 6.27 -19.02
N VAL A 310 1.37 6.47 -17.72
CA VAL A 310 0.88 7.67 -17.02
C VAL A 310 1.74 8.89 -17.35
N GLN A 311 1.13 10.09 -17.48
CA GLN A 311 1.83 11.29 -17.95
C GLN A 311 2.98 11.74 -17.02
N ASN A 312 2.87 11.53 -15.71
CA ASN A 312 3.86 11.89 -14.69
C ASN A 312 4.18 10.68 -13.81
N GLY A 313 4.51 9.55 -14.45
CA GLY A 313 4.78 8.30 -13.77
C GLY A 313 6.24 8.14 -13.35
N GLN A 314 6.43 7.45 -12.25
CA GLN A 314 7.72 6.95 -11.77
C GLN A 314 7.56 5.50 -11.34
N PHE A 315 8.62 4.71 -11.45
CA PHE A 315 8.65 3.33 -11.00
C PHE A 315 9.73 3.11 -9.96
N LEU A 316 9.39 2.35 -8.93
CA LEU A 316 10.33 1.87 -7.92
C LEU A 316 10.23 0.34 -7.84
N LEU A 317 11.32 -0.33 -8.15
CA LEU A 317 11.46 -1.77 -7.95
C LEU A 317 12.11 -2.05 -6.61
N THR A 318 11.42 -2.81 -5.74
CA THR A 318 12.00 -3.30 -4.49
C THR A 318 12.57 -4.71 -4.69
N ASN A 319 13.55 -5.07 -3.86
CA ASN A 319 14.17 -6.41 -3.92
C ASN A 319 13.36 -7.49 -3.17
N GLY A 320 12.21 -7.15 -2.66
CA GLY A 320 11.20 -8.06 -2.10
C GLY A 320 11.18 -8.14 -0.67
#